data_5a881f5d4a826f5f2a659a438cc056ed
#
_entry.id   5a881f5d4a826f5f2a659a438cc056ed
#
_cell.length_a   1.000
_cell.length_b   1.000
_cell.length_c   1.000
_cell.angle_alpha   90.00
_cell.angle_beta   90.00
_cell.angle_gamma   90.00
#
_symmetry.space_group_name_H-M   'P 1'
#
loop_
_entity.id
_entity.type
_entity.pdbx_description
1 polymer ?
#
loop_
_entity_poly.entity_id
_entity_poly.type
_entity_poly.pdbx_seq_one_letter_code
_entity_poly.pdbx_strand_id
1 'polypeptide(L)'
;MRAFQINGEKCHGNTKYSFQLQLFCDYGSNPPLYPQWQAYFREFQPSTLIVWGKNDYIFPKEGAHPYKHDLNNIEFHLLDTGHFALEEDGDKIAYLIICFMAKNRDFLNTHPEYREICNLAA
;
A
#
# COMPACT_ATOMS: atom_id res chain seq x y z
N MET A 1 -20.90 21.01 14.45
CA MET A 1 -19.77 20.21 13.89
C MET A 1 -18.50 21.04 14.04
N ARG A 2 -17.60 20.68 14.96
CA ARG A 2 -16.30 21.36 15.07
C ARG A 2 -15.40 20.78 14.00
N ALA A 3 -14.83 21.67 13.17
CA ALA A 3 -13.88 21.32 12.14
C ALA A 3 -12.67 20.61 12.77
N PHE A 4 -12.22 19.52 12.15
CA PHE A 4 -10.96 18.88 12.44
C PHE A 4 -9.84 19.89 12.20
N GLN A 5 -9.21 20.41 13.24
CA GLN A 5 -7.97 21.16 13.10
C GLN A 5 -6.80 20.20 13.19
N ILE A 6 -6.16 19.96 12.04
CA ILE A 6 -4.95 19.15 11.93
C ILE A 6 -3.71 20.02 12.19
N ASN A 7 -3.68 20.72 13.29
CA ASN A 7 -2.51 21.55 13.66
C ASN A 7 -2.23 21.41 15.17
N GLY A 8 -1.63 20.27 15.55
CA GLY A 8 -0.93 20.14 16.83
C GLY A 8 -1.81 20.09 18.09
N GLU A 9 -3.13 20.16 17.98
CA GLU A 9 -4.03 19.99 19.13
C GLU A 9 -4.36 18.51 19.33
N LYS A 10 -4.07 18.01 20.53
CA LYS A 10 -4.43 16.66 20.94
C LYS A 10 -5.95 16.48 20.84
N CYS A 11 -6.40 15.57 19.99
CA CYS A 11 -7.80 15.20 19.90
C CYS A 11 -8.23 14.48 21.17
N HIS A 12 -8.69 15.21 22.16
CA HIS A 12 -9.26 14.66 23.38
C HIS A 12 -10.77 14.53 23.22
N GLY A 13 -11.25 13.35 22.88
CA GLY A 13 -12.66 13.01 22.85
C GLY A 13 -12.99 12.04 23.99
N ASN A 14 -13.78 12.47 24.94
CA ASN A 14 -14.30 11.61 26.00
C ASN A 14 -15.62 10.97 25.57
N THR A 15 -15.64 10.28 24.42
CA THR A 15 -16.84 9.68 23.85
C THR A 15 -16.59 8.24 23.38
N LYS A 16 -17.68 7.50 23.16
CA LYS A 16 -17.73 6.14 22.64
C LYS A 16 -16.95 5.95 21.31
N TYR A 17 -16.63 7.04 20.61
CA TYR A 17 -15.87 7.08 19.34
C TYR A 17 -14.46 7.66 19.50
N SER A 18 -13.97 7.83 20.72
CA SER A 18 -12.67 8.47 20.98
C SER A 18 -11.51 7.75 20.32
N PHE A 19 -11.56 6.41 20.25
CA PHE A 19 -10.52 5.58 19.64
C PHE A 19 -10.42 5.81 18.12
N GLN A 20 -11.56 5.78 17.40
CA GLN A 20 -11.58 6.01 15.96
C GLN A 20 -11.17 7.45 15.61
N LEU A 21 -11.65 8.43 16.39
CA LEU A 21 -11.24 9.83 16.22
C LEU A 21 -9.73 10.00 16.45
N GLN A 22 -9.19 9.28 17.42
CA GLN A 22 -7.76 9.33 17.74
C GLN A 22 -6.92 8.74 16.60
N LEU A 23 -7.35 7.63 15.99
CA LEU A 23 -6.71 7.06 14.79
C LEU A 23 -6.69 8.05 13.63
N PHE A 24 -7.80 8.75 13.37
CA PHE A 24 -7.84 9.78 12.33
C PHE A 24 -6.92 10.97 12.63
N CYS A 25 -6.79 11.36 13.89
CA CYS A 25 -5.86 12.40 14.29
C CYS A 25 -4.41 11.96 14.13
N ASP A 26 -4.09 10.72 14.52
CA ASP A 26 -2.76 10.14 14.36
C ASP A 26 -2.38 10.01 12.89
N TYR A 27 -3.34 9.68 12.01
CA TYR A 27 -3.11 9.66 10.56
C TYR A 27 -2.66 11.01 10.02
N GLY A 28 -3.11 12.12 10.61
CA GLY A 28 -2.68 13.48 10.27
C GLY A 28 -1.19 13.75 10.49
N SER A 29 -0.49 12.88 11.24
CA SER A 29 0.97 12.96 11.42
C SER A 29 1.76 12.41 10.24
N ASN A 30 1.13 11.62 9.34
CA ASN A 30 1.80 11.00 8.19
C ASN A 30 2.24 12.01 7.10
N PRO A 31 1.41 12.99 6.67
CA PRO A 31 1.79 13.90 5.58
C PRO A 31 3.13 14.61 5.77
N PRO A 32 3.51 15.09 6.96
CA PRO A 32 4.84 15.66 7.20
C PRO A 32 6.00 14.69 6.97
N LEU A 33 5.74 13.36 7.02
CA LEU A 33 6.76 12.32 6.82
C LEU A 33 6.94 11.94 5.35
N TYR A 34 6.00 12.28 4.47
CA TYR A 34 6.05 11.90 3.05
C TYR A 34 7.35 12.33 2.34
N PRO A 35 7.90 13.54 2.55
CA PRO A 35 9.17 13.91 1.95
C PRO A 35 10.35 13.01 2.35
N GLN A 36 10.34 12.50 3.61
CA GLN A 36 11.37 11.58 4.11
C GLN A 36 11.22 10.20 3.45
N TRP A 37 9.98 9.70 3.31
CA TRP A 37 9.71 8.43 2.64
C TRP A 37 10.06 8.48 1.16
N GLN A 38 9.72 9.57 0.49
CA GLN A 38 10.09 9.78 -0.91
C GLN A 38 11.61 9.87 -1.09
N ALA A 39 12.33 10.54 -0.16
CA ALA A 39 13.79 10.57 -0.17
C ALA A 39 14.37 9.16 -0.01
N TYR A 40 13.85 8.36 0.92
CA TYR A 40 14.22 6.95 1.10
C TYR A 40 14.01 6.14 -0.19
N PHE A 41 12.86 6.28 -0.84
CA PHE A 41 12.57 5.56 -2.08
C PHE A 41 13.56 5.93 -3.18
N ARG A 42 13.89 7.22 -3.34
CA ARG A 42 14.86 7.67 -4.34
C ARG A 42 16.28 7.19 -4.05
N GLU A 43 16.67 7.12 -2.79
CA GLU A 43 18.00 6.70 -2.37
C GLU A 43 18.19 5.20 -2.47
N PHE A 44 17.28 4.42 -1.89
CA PHE A 44 17.47 2.98 -1.71
C PHE A 44 16.83 2.12 -2.81
N GLN A 45 15.93 2.68 -3.61
CA GLN A 45 15.29 2.01 -4.76
C GLN A 45 14.80 0.59 -4.43
N PRO A 46 14.01 0.36 -3.37
CA PRO A 46 13.53 -0.97 -3.02
C PRO A 46 12.68 -1.55 -4.15
N SER A 47 12.83 -2.84 -4.41
CA SER A 47 11.89 -3.56 -5.28
C SER A 47 10.49 -3.45 -4.68
N THR A 48 9.54 -2.97 -5.48
CA THR A 48 8.22 -2.61 -4.97
C THR A 48 7.10 -3.19 -5.83
N LEU A 49 6.17 -3.89 -5.20
CA LEU A 49 4.91 -4.31 -5.80
C LEU A 49 3.80 -3.35 -5.37
N ILE A 50 3.12 -2.77 -6.34
CA ILE A 50 1.92 -1.96 -6.12
C ILE A 50 0.73 -2.67 -6.75
N VAL A 51 -0.24 -2.99 -5.91
CA VAL A 51 -1.54 -3.54 -6.33
C VAL A 51 -2.62 -2.59 -5.83
N TRP A 52 -3.46 -2.09 -6.73
CA TRP A 52 -4.44 -1.06 -6.40
C TRP A 52 -5.77 -1.31 -7.09
N GLY A 53 -6.87 -1.06 -6.39
CA GLY A 53 -8.22 -1.09 -6.98
C GLY A 53 -8.47 0.13 -7.86
N LYS A 54 -8.74 -0.08 -9.15
CA LYS A 54 -8.99 1.04 -10.07
C LYS A 54 -10.30 1.80 -9.79
N ASN A 55 -11.23 1.14 -9.08
CA ASN A 55 -12.54 1.68 -8.72
C ASN A 55 -12.62 2.11 -7.25
N ASP A 56 -11.48 2.27 -6.58
CA ASP A 56 -11.43 2.76 -5.20
C ASP A 56 -11.75 4.25 -5.16
N TYR A 57 -12.91 4.59 -4.57
CA TYR A 57 -13.37 5.97 -4.42
C TYR A 57 -12.83 6.66 -3.16
N ILE A 58 -12.25 5.88 -2.22
CA ILE A 58 -11.66 6.40 -0.98
C ILE A 58 -10.19 6.76 -1.22
N PHE A 59 -9.45 5.84 -1.86
CA PHE A 59 -8.09 6.06 -2.32
C PHE A 59 -8.04 5.93 -3.84
N PRO A 60 -8.29 7.02 -4.57
CA PRO A 60 -8.31 6.98 -6.03
C PRO A 60 -6.99 6.47 -6.63
N LYS A 61 -7.09 5.75 -7.75
CA LYS A 61 -5.92 5.15 -8.44
C LYS A 61 -4.82 6.17 -8.77
N GLU A 62 -5.19 7.44 -8.90
CA GLU A 62 -4.26 8.55 -9.12
C GLU A 62 -3.25 8.69 -7.98
N GLY A 63 -3.60 8.25 -6.76
CA GLY A 63 -2.71 8.23 -5.60
C GLY A 63 -1.60 7.16 -5.69
N ALA A 64 -1.78 6.13 -6.53
CA ALA A 64 -0.77 5.10 -6.75
C ALA A 64 0.30 5.51 -7.77
N HIS A 65 -0.02 6.41 -8.71
CA HIS A 65 0.91 6.80 -9.78
C HIS A 65 2.16 7.55 -9.32
N PRO A 66 2.12 8.43 -8.30
CA PRO A 66 3.29 9.15 -7.82
C PRO A 66 4.48 8.27 -7.42
N TYR A 67 4.24 7.04 -6.95
CA TYR A 67 5.33 6.12 -6.62
C TYR A 67 6.28 5.86 -7.79
N LYS A 68 5.80 5.96 -9.05
CA LYS A 68 6.62 5.81 -10.25
C LYS A 68 7.63 6.94 -10.47
N HIS A 69 7.47 8.08 -9.78
CA HIS A 69 8.42 9.18 -9.84
C HIS A 69 9.63 8.94 -8.92
N ASP A 70 9.41 8.19 -7.84
CA ASP A 70 10.43 7.99 -6.81
C ASP A 70 11.11 6.61 -6.91
N LEU A 71 10.48 5.64 -7.56
CA LEU A 71 10.94 4.25 -7.65
C LEU A 71 11.11 3.83 -9.11
N ASN A 72 12.22 3.18 -9.44
CA ASN A 72 12.52 2.67 -10.79
C ASN A 72 12.16 1.18 -10.93
N ASN A 73 12.23 0.41 -9.85
CA ASN A 73 11.96 -1.03 -9.84
C ASN A 73 10.56 -1.30 -9.26
N ILE A 74 9.54 -1.00 -10.06
CA ILE A 74 8.13 -1.17 -9.67
C ILE A 74 7.45 -2.20 -10.56
N GLU A 75 6.74 -3.12 -9.93
CA GLU A 75 5.69 -3.91 -10.54
C GLU A 75 4.33 -3.31 -10.16
N PHE A 76 3.54 -2.90 -11.15
CA PHE A 76 2.36 -2.08 -10.94
C PHE A 76 1.12 -2.71 -11.57
N HIS A 77 0.12 -3.05 -10.74
CA HIS A 77 -1.12 -3.68 -11.15
C HIS A 77 -2.33 -2.87 -10.68
N LEU A 78 -3.20 -2.51 -11.63
CA LEU A 78 -4.53 -1.98 -11.36
C LEU A 78 -5.55 -3.08 -11.55
N LEU A 79 -6.21 -3.49 -10.47
CA LEU A 79 -7.25 -4.51 -10.48
C LEU A 79 -8.63 -3.88 -10.70
N ASP A 80 -9.55 -4.66 -11.23
CA ASP A 80 -10.95 -4.26 -11.40
C ASP A 80 -11.74 -4.40 -10.08
N THR A 81 -11.22 -3.80 -9.02
CA THR A 81 -11.74 -3.87 -7.66
C THR A 81 -11.94 -2.48 -7.09
N GLY A 82 -12.71 -2.40 -6.00
CA GLY A 82 -12.91 -1.18 -5.21
C GLY A 82 -11.92 -1.05 -4.06
N HIS A 83 -12.40 -0.45 -2.96
CA HIS A 83 -11.61 -0.20 -1.75
C HIS A 83 -11.21 -1.47 -1.00
N PHE A 84 -12.05 -2.50 -1.05
CA PHE A 84 -11.81 -3.79 -0.39
C PHE A 84 -11.21 -4.83 -1.35
N ALA A 85 -10.19 -4.43 -2.10
CA ALA A 85 -9.57 -5.25 -3.13
C ALA A 85 -9.17 -6.66 -2.67
N LEU A 86 -8.72 -6.81 -1.41
CA LEU A 86 -8.37 -8.12 -0.84
C LEU A 86 -9.56 -9.04 -0.66
N GLU A 87 -10.76 -8.50 -0.45
CA GLU A 87 -12.01 -9.29 -0.32
C GLU A 87 -12.60 -9.58 -1.71
N GLU A 88 -12.40 -8.67 -2.67
CA GLU A 88 -12.96 -8.78 -4.01
C GLU A 88 -12.13 -9.71 -4.93
N ASP A 89 -10.80 -9.67 -4.82
CA ASP A 89 -9.88 -10.42 -5.69
C ASP A 89 -8.61 -10.88 -4.94
N GLY A 90 -8.80 -11.46 -3.75
CA GLY A 90 -7.72 -11.89 -2.86
C GLY A 90 -6.79 -12.92 -3.48
N ASP A 91 -7.32 -13.89 -4.23
CA ASP A 91 -6.54 -14.93 -4.91
C ASP A 91 -5.58 -14.32 -5.92
N LYS A 92 -6.04 -13.33 -6.69
CA LYS A 92 -5.20 -12.62 -7.64
C LYS A 92 -4.09 -11.81 -6.95
N ILE A 93 -4.43 -11.17 -5.84
CA ILE A 93 -3.46 -10.39 -5.05
C ILE A 93 -2.42 -11.33 -4.44
N ALA A 94 -2.84 -12.45 -3.85
CA ALA A 94 -1.95 -13.46 -3.30
C ALA A 94 -1.00 -14.00 -4.38
N TYR A 95 -1.52 -14.33 -5.56
CA TYR A 95 -0.72 -14.76 -6.70
C TYR A 95 0.35 -13.72 -7.07
N LEU A 96 -0.03 -12.45 -7.20
CA LEU A 96 0.90 -11.36 -7.55
C LEU A 96 2.01 -11.20 -6.49
N ILE A 97 1.66 -11.30 -5.20
CA ILE A 97 2.62 -11.24 -4.10
C ILE A 97 3.60 -12.42 -4.18
N ILE A 98 3.10 -13.64 -4.34
CA ILE A 98 3.93 -14.85 -4.43
C ILE A 98 4.89 -14.73 -5.61
N CYS A 99 4.40 -14.33 -6.79
CA CYS A 99 5.24 -14.19 -7.96
C CYS A 99 6.26 -13.04 -7.84
N PHE A 100 5.89 -11.95 -7.18
CA PHE A 100 6.83 -10.88 -6.89
C PHE A 100 7.95 -11.35 -5.94
N MET A 101 7.60 -12.06 -4.87
CA MET A 101 8.57 -12.64 -3.93
C MET A 101 9.43 -13.70 -4.59
N ALA A 102 8.88 -14.49 -5.51
CA ALA A 102 9.58 -15.53 -6.23
C ALA A 102 10.67 -15.00 -7.19
N LYS A 103 10.67 -13.71 -7.52
CA LYS A 103 11.79 -13.06 -8.23
C LYS A 103 13.04 -12.93 -7.35
N ASN A 104 12.88 -13.01 -6.03
CA ASN A 104 13.98 -13.07 -5.08
C ASN A 104 14.47 -14.54 -4.95
N ARG A 105 15.73 -14.80 -5.33
CA ARG A 105 16.32 -16.15 -5.29
C ARG A 105 16.31 -16.76 -3.87
N ASP A 106 16.51 -15.93 -2.84
CA ASP A 106 16.53 -16.40 -1.46
C ASP A 106 15.15 -16.87 -1.01
N PHE A 107 14.08 -16.20 -1.44
CA PHE A 107 12.71 -16.64 -1.20
C PHE A 107 12.44 -18.01 -1.83
N LEU A 108 12.81 -18.22 -3.09
CA LEU A 108 12.59 -19.49 -3.79
C LEU A 108 13.46 -20.65 -3.25
N ASN A 109 14.61 -20.34 -2.65
CA ASN A 109 15.43 -21.36 -2.01
C ASN A 109 14.80 -21.89 -0.73
N THR A 110 14.09 -21.03 -0.01
CA THR A 110 13.37 -21.39 1.23
C THR A 110 11.94 -21.90 0.98
N HIS A 111 11.36 -21.59 -0.19
CA HIS A 111 9.99 -21.91 -0.54
C HIS A 111 9.89 -22.45 -1.99
N PRO A 112 10.47 -23.63 -2.27
CA PRO A 112 10.55 -24.17 -3.62
C PRO A 112 9.18 -24.51 -4.23
N GLU A 113 8.15 -24.72 -3.42
CA GLU A 113 6.78 -25.01 -3.82
C GLU A 113 6.15 -23.89 -4.68
N TYR A 114 6.59 -22.65 -4.55
CA TYR A 114 6.06 -21.52 -5.32
C TYR A 114 6.64 -21.36 -6.72
N ARG A 115 7.67 -22.15 -7.07
CA ARG A 115 8.27 -22.10 -8.42
C ARG A 115 7.28 -22.46 -9.51
N GLU A 116 6.46 -23.47 -9.29
CA GLU A 116 5.48 -23.94 -10.26
C GLU A 116 4.32 -22.95 -10.45
N ILE A 117 3.88 -22.32 -9.37
CA ILE A 117 2.77 -21.37 -9.40
C ILE A 117 3.08 -20.18 -10.32
N CYS A 118 4.31 -19.67 -10.29
CA CYS A 118 4.72 -18.49 -11.07
C CYS A 118 5.12 -18.82 -12.50
N ASN A 119 5.55 -20.06 -12.80
CA ASN A 119 5.91 -20.50 -14.15
C ASN A 119 4.69 -20.79 -15.04
N LEU A 120 3.51 -21.00 -14.45
CA LEU A 120 2.26 -21.22 -15.17
C LEU A 120 1.66 -19.96 -15.82
N ALA A 121 2.25 -18.79 -15.58
CA ALA A 121 1.73 -17.48 -16.00
C ALA A 121 2.70 -16.68 -16.92
N ALA A 122 3.78 -17.30 -17.39
CA ALA A 122 4.73 -16.68 -18.32
C ALA A 122 4.32 -16.87 -19.80
#